data_5d72c05d41489df4d3a6562a6253fd70
#
_entry.id   5d72c05d41489df4d3a6562a6253fd70
#
_cell.length_a   1.000
_cell.length_b   1.000
_cell.length_c   1.000
_cell.angle_alpha   90.00
_cell.angle_beta   90.00
_cell.angle_gamma   90.00
#
_symmetry.space_group_name_H-M   'P 1'
#
loop_
_entity.id
_entity.type
_entity.pdbx_description
1 polymer ?
#
loop_
_entity_poly.entity_id
_entity_poly.type
_entity_poly.pdbx_seq_one_letter_code
_entity_poly.pdbx_strand_id
1 'polypeptide(L)'
;MFEKIQHMGYLTPDLDRAVAWFEESFGAANAGGGPLNKSFAMPSGGRNAYMRFGNAEAELLEPEDKSGLSGEVLTMHHVGYVVADIDRAIGDLTARGFKFAADKPNTNVLGQTLLYFDSTTTNGVKMHITQLPGEPVEDNSGLEIERIVHAGYRVKDLEEAIKWYVDKFDGEHLGGGPSRS
;
A
#
# COMPACT_ATOMS: atom_id res chain seq x y z
N MET A 1 14.98 -3.19 -7.60
CA MET A 1 13.65 -3.43 -8.19
C MET A 1 12.60 -2.53 -7.56
N PHE A 2 12.34 -2.63 -6.24
CA PHE A 2 11.46 -1.70 -5.54
C PHE A 2 12.21 -0.40 -5.23
N GLU A 3 11.56 0.75 -5.47
CA GLU A 3 12.16 2.07 -5.22
C GLU A 3 11.79 2.59 -3.84
N LYS A 4 10.53 2.46 -3.47
CA LYS A 4 9.98 2.91 -2.18
C LYS A 4 8.64 2.26 -1.88
N ILE A 5 8.18 2.38 -0.63
CA ILE A 5 6.78 2.17 -0.29
C ILE A 5 6.03 3.42 -0.73
N GLN A 6 5.02 3.26 -1.59
CA GLN A 6 4.19 4.36 -2.06
C GLN A 6 3.15 4.73 -1.01
N HIS A 7 2.33 3.76 -0.62
CA HIS A 7 1.24 3.98 0.32
C HIS A 7 0.98 2.75 1.21
N MET A 8 0.23 3.01 2.25
CA MET A 8 -0.41 2.01 3.08
C MET A 8 -1.91 2.05 2.82
N GLY A 9 -2.51 0.89 2.55
CA GLY A 9 -3.96 0.75 2.41
C GLY A 9 -4.61 0.40 3.75
N TYR A 10 -5.70 1.08 4.07
CA TYR A 10 -6.47 0.84 5.29
C TYR A 10 -7.93 0.58 4.98
N LEU A 11 -8.50 -0.46 5.60
CA LEU A 11 -9.94 -0.65 5.64
C LEU A 11 -10.56 0.25 6.71
N THR A 12 -11.72 0.82 6.40
CA THR A 12 -12.53 1.61 7.33
C THR A 12 -14.01 1.28 7.20
N PRO A 13 -14.78 1.23 8.30
CA PRO A 13 -16.22 1.11 8.24
C PRO A 13 -16.92 2.43 7.86
N ASP A 14 -16.20 3.56 7.92
CA ASP A 14 -16.72 4.92 7.70
C ASP A 14 -15.63 5.77 7.04
N LEU A 15 -15.73 5.93 5.72
CA LEU A 15 -14.73 6.65 4.93
C LEU A 15 -14.69 8.14 5.27
N ASP A 16 -15.84 8.75 5.50
CA ASP A 16 -15.91 10.19 5.77
C ASP A 16 -15.24 10.54 7.09
N ARG A 17 -15.42 9.69 8.11
CA ARG A 17 -14.72 9.81 9.39
C ARG A 17 -13.23 9.58 9.28
N ALA A 18 -12.81 8.60 8.48
CA ALA A 18 -11.39 8.33 8.26
C ALA A 18 -10.71 9.49 7.52
N VAL A 19 -11.34 10.04 6.48
CA VAL A 19 -10.85 11.23 5.76
C VAL A 19 -10.70 12.41 6.71
N ALA A 20 -11.74 12.72 7.50
CA ALA A 20 -11.69 13.82 8.47
C ALA A 20 -10.56 13.65 9.49
N TRP A 21 -10.32 12.42 9.95
CA TRP A 21 -9.24 12.13 10.88
C TRP A 21 -7.85 12.39 10.26
N PHE A 22 -7.61 12.00 9.00
CA PHE A 22 -6.36 12.28 8.30
C PHE A 22 -6.17 13.79 8.04
N GLU A 23 -7.25 14.49 7.70
CA GLU A 23 -7.26 15.95 7.54
C GLU A 23 -6.87 16.66 8.84
N GLU A 24 -7.57 16.35 9.94
CA GLU A 24 -7.38 16.99 11.24
C GLU A 24 -6.02 16.66 11.87
N SER A 25 -5.58 15.39 11.75
CA SER A 25 -4.35 14.92 12.41
C SER A 25 -3.07 15.26 11.65
N PHE A 26 -3.11 15.26 10.31
CA PHE A 26 -1.93 15.39 9.45
C PHE A 26 -2.01 16.53 8.44
N GLY A 27 -3.09 17.31 8.42
CA GLY A 27 -3.32 18.29 7.36
C GLY A 27 -3.38 17.64 5.97
N ALA A 28 -3.79 16.37 5.90
CA ALA A 28 -3.76 15.61 4.66
C ALA A 28 -4.69 16.21 3.61
N ALA A 29 -4.28 16.13 2.35
CA ALA A 29 -5.07 16.53 1.19
C ALA A 29 -5.48 15.31 0.35
N ASN A 30 -6.56 15.42 -0.41
CA ASN A 30 -6.94 14.39 -1.36
C ASN A 30 -5.91 14.30 -2.51
N ALA A 31 -5.23 13.15 -2.63
CA ALA A 31 -4.16 12.96 -3.61
C ALA A 31 -4.65 12.95 -5.08
N GLY A 32 -5.93 12.72 -5.31
CA GLY A 32 -6.54 12.78 -6.65
C GLY A 32 -6.93 14.20 -7.09
N GLY A 33 -6.63 15.22 -6.28
CA GLY A 33 -7.08 16.59 -6.47
C GLY A 33 -8.58 16.76 -6.22
N GLY A 34 -9.02 17.97 -5.91
CA GLY A 34 -10.41 18.27 -5.59
C GLY A 34 -10.70 18.28 -4.09
N PRO A 35 -11.99 18.29 -3.69
CA PRO A 35 -12.37 18.37 -2.30
C PRO A 35 -11.84 17.18 -1.48
N LEU A 36 -11.52 17.40 -0.21
CA LEU A 36 -11.01 16.37 0.70
C LEU A 36 -11.95 15.15 0.82
N ASN A 37 -13.26 15.40 0.77
CA ASN A 37 -14.28 14.35 0.80
C ASN A 37 -14.48 13.62 -0.54
N LYS A 38 -13.65 13.89 -1.56
CA LYS A 38 -13.75 13.18 -2.83
C LYS A 38 -13.39 11.72 -2.65
N SER A 39 -14.33 10.86 -2.99
CA SER A 39 -14.14 9.41 -3.02
C SER A 39 -14.38 8.86 -4.42
N PHE A 40 -13.91 7.64 -4.65
CA PHE A 40 -14.03 6.93 -5.91
C PHE A 40 -14.72 5.58 -5.68
N ALA A 41 -15.56 5.17 -6.62
CA ALA A 41 -16.15 3.83 -6.59
C ALA A 41 -15.06 2.77 -6.84
N MET A 42 -15.06 1.72 -6.03
CA MET A 42 -14.17 0.58 -6.23
C MET A 42 -14.82 -0.48 -7.14
N PRO A 43 -14.07 -1.11 -8.05
CA PRO A 43 -14.58 -2.23 -8.86
C PRO A 43 -15.12 -3.41 -8.04
N SER A 44 -14.61 -3.59 -6.83
CA SER A 44 -15.02 -4.63 -5.87
C SER A 44 -16.27 -4.27 -5.04
N GLY A 45 -16.89 -3.12 -5.30
CA GLY A 45 -17.95 -2.55 -4.46
C GLY A 45 -17.42 -1.66 -3.34
N GLY A 46 -18.22 -0.67 -2.94
CA GLY A 46 -17.83 0.35 -1.97
C GLY A 46 -17.07 1.52 -2.58
N ARG A 47 -16.32 2.25 -1.76
CA ARG A 47 -15.60 3.46 -2.18
C ARG A 47 -14.24 3.58 -1.51
N ASN A 48 -13.32 4.34 -2.12
CA ASN A 48 -12.02 4.64 -1.55
C ASN A 48 -11.67 6.14 -1.68
N ALA A 49 -10.70 6.58 -0.90
CA ALA A 49 -10.08 7.88 -1.00
C ALA A 49 -8.56 7.75 -0.84
N TYR A 50 -7.83 8.65 -1.48
CA TYR A 50 -6.37 8.74 -1.39
C TYR A 50 -6.01 10.01 -0.65
N MET A 51 -5.31 9.86 0.48
CA MET A 51 -4.92 10.98 1.35
C MET A 51 -3.41 11.16 1.27
N ARG A 52 -2.96 12.36 0.92
CA ARG A 52 -1.54 12.72 0.87
C ARG A 52 -1.20 13.63 2.04
N PHE A 53 -0.08 13.37 2.69
CA PHE A 53 0.46 14.13 3.80
C PHE A 53 2.00 14.06 3.76
N GLY A 54 2.64 15.17 3.38
CA GLY A 54 4.03 15.16 2.99
C GLY A 54 4.25 14.26 1.76
N ASN A 55 5.33 13.51 1.73
CA ASN A 55 5.62 12.51 0.70
C ASN A 55 5.06 11.11 1.01
N ALA A 56 4.13 11.00 1.95
CA ALA A 56 3.42 9.77 2.26
C ALA A 56 1.99 9.79 1.71
N GLU A 57 1.46 8.62 1.44
CA GLU A 57 0.09 8.45 0.94
C GLU A 57 -0.60 7.32 1.70
N ALA A 58 -1.86 7.51 2.04
CA ALA A 58 -2.74 6.48 2.56
C ALA A 58 -3.91 6.27 1.59
N GLU A 59 -4.21 5.01 1.27
CA GLU A 59 -5.45 4.64 0.60
C GLU A 59 -6.46 4.18 1.65
N LEU A 60 -7.59 4.85 1.75
CA LEU A 60 -8.68 4.52 2.65
C LEU A 60 -9.75 3.78 1.86
N LEU A 61 -10.11 2.57 2.30
CA LEU A 61 -11.05 1.70 1.60
C LEU A 61 -12.26 1.42 2.49
N GLU A 62 -13.44 1.82 2.06
CA GLU A 62 -14.72 1.47 2.67
C GLU A 62 -15.41 0.43 1.76
N PRO A 63 -15.29 -0.88 2.07
CA PRO A 63 -15.94 -1.92 1.27
C PRO A 63 -17.46 -1.87 1.44
N GLU A 64 -18.19 -2.38 0.44
CA GLU A 64 -19.65 -2.53 0.51
C GLU A 64 -20.04 -3.53 1.60
N ASP A 65 -19.37 -4.68 1.66
CA ASP A 65 -19.51 -5.65 2.75
C ASP A 65 -18.57 -5.31 3.90
N LYS A 66 -19.14 -4.85 5.00
CA LYS A 66 -18.44 -4.47 6.23
C LYS A 66 -18.39 -5.58 7.29
N SER A 67 -18.93 -6.75 7.01
CA SER A 67 -19.09 -7.83 8.01
C SER A 67 -17.77 -8.34 8.59
N GLY A 68 -16.67 -8.22 7.83
CA GLY A 68 -15.31 -8.62 8.26
C GLY A 68 -14.48 -7.51 8.90
N LEU A 69 -15.02 -6.30 9.06
CA LEU A 69 -14.28 -5.18 9.62
C LEU A 69 -14.27 -5.24 11.15
N SER A 70 -13.10 -4.93 11.75
CA SER A 70 -13.05 -4.58 13.18
C SER A 70 -13.80 -3.27 13.40
N GLY A 71 -14.33 -3.05 14.59
CA GLY A 71 -15.01 -1.79 14.95
C GLY A 71 -14.09 -0.58 15.03
N GLU A 72 -12.80 -0.74 14.69
CA GLU A 72 -11.81 0.35 14.67
C GLU A 72 -11.95 1.20 13.41
N VAL A 73 -11.54 2.46 13.52
CA VAL A 73 -11.62 3.43 12.40
C VAL A 73 -10.76 3.00 11.23
N LEU A 74 -9.57 2.43 11.50
CA LEU A 74 -8.61 1.99 10.49
C LEU A 74 -8.08 0.60 10.81
N THR A 75 -8.05 -0.26 9.80
CA THR A 75 -7.39 -1.57 9.85
C THR A 75 -6.46 -1.70 8.64
N MET A 76 -5.20 -2.04 8.86
CA MET A 76 -4.25 -2.20 7.77
C MET A 76 -4.71 -3.28 6.79
N HIS A 77 -4.66 -2.97 5.49
CA HIS A 77 -5.11 -3.85 4.42
C HIS A 77 -3.98 -4.30 3.50
N HIS A 78 -3.20 -3.37 2.94
CA HIS A 78 -2.13 -3.70 1.99
C HIS A 78 -0.99 -2.68 2.00
N VAL A 79 0.08 -3.01 1.28
CA VAL A 79 1.23 -2.12 1.01
C VAL A 79 1.44 -2.04 -0.49
N GLY A 80 1.61 -0.82 -1.01
CA GLY A 80 1.98 -0.54 -2.39
C GLY A 80 3.47 -0.19 -2.51
N TYR A 81 4.18 -0.86 -3.42
CA TYR A 81 5.60 -0.62 -3.71
C TYR A 81 5.76 0.02 -5.08
N VAL A 82 6.54 1.10 -5.18
CA VAL A 82 6.86 1.73 -6.46
C VAL A 82 7.92 0.91 -7.20
N VAL A 83 7.69 0.76 -8.49
CA VAL A 83 8.65 0.23 -9.46
C VAL A 83 8.79 1.21 -10.63
N ALA A 84 9.98 1.32 -11.21
CA ALA A 84 10.23 2.22 -12.34
C ALA A 84 9.53 1.75 -13.63
N ASP A 85 9.48 0.43 -13.84
CA ASP A 85 8.92 -0.24 -15.03
C ASP A 85 8.14 -1.47 -14.57
N ILE A 86 6.82 -1.43 -14.73
CA ILE A 86 5.94 -2.48 -14.21
C ILE A 86 6.05 -3.79 -15.01
N ASP A 87 6.24 -3.71 -16.32
CA ASP A 87 6.34 -4.91 -17.17
C ASP A 87 7.64 -5.68 -16.88
N ARG A 88 8.74 -4.94 -16.72
CA ARG A 88 10.01 -5.51 -16.28
C ARG A 88 9.91 -6.12 -14.89
N ALA A 89 9.29 -5.41 -13.94
CA ALA A 89 9.12 -5.89 -12.58
C ALA A 89 8.27 -7.18 -12.52
N ILE A 90 7.21 -7.29 -13.32
CA ILE A 90 6.41 -8.51 -13.45
C ILE A 90 7.27 -9.67 -13.93
N GLY A 91 8.08 -9.47 -14.98
CA GLY A 91 8.98 -10.52 -15.49
C GLY A 91 9.97 -11.00 -14.44
N ASP A 92 10.67 -10.08 -13.80
CA ASP A 92 11.67 -10.37 -12.76
C ASP A 92 11.08 -11.08 -11.54
N LEU A 93 9.90 -10.65 -11.08
CA LEU A 93 9.20 -11.24 -9.93
C LEU A 93 8.62 -12.61 -10.27
N THR A 94 8.08 -12.79 -11.47
CA THR A 94 7.62 -14.10 -11.95
C THR A 94 8.77 -15.12 -12.01
N ALA A 95 9.94 -14.69 -12.47
CA ALA A 95 11.15 -15.54 -12.48
C ALA A 95 11.58 -15.96 -11.06
N ARG A 96 11.23 -15.19 -10.04
CA ARG A 96 11.46 -15.50 -8.61
C ARG A 96 10.34 -16.35 -7.98
N GLY A 97 9.34 -16.75 -8.79
CA GLY A 97 8.24 -17.63 -8.38
C GLY A 97 7.06 -16.90 -7.74
N PHE A 98 6.97 -15.57 -7.89
CA PHE A 98 5.74 -14.86 -7.54
C PHE A 98 4.65 -15.08 -8.58
N LYS A 99 3.41 -15.08 -8.11
CA LYS A 99 2.22 -15.04 -8.94
C LYS A 99 1.46 -13.74 -8.68
N PHE A 100 0.67 -13.34 -9.65
CA PHE A 100 -0.17 -12.15 -9.55
C PHE A 100 -1.65 -12.54 -9.53
N ALA A 101 -2.46 -11.69 -8.94
CA ALA A 101 -3.90 -11.89 -8.79
C ALA A 101 -4.69 -11.69 -10.10
N ALA A 102 -4.04 -11.10 -11.12
CA ALA A 102 -4.61 -10.92 -12.45
C ALA A 102 -3.53 -11.08 -13.52
N ASP A 103 -3.94 -11.33 -14.78
CA ASP A 103 -3.03 -11.53 -15.91
C ASP A 103 -2.37 -10.23 -16.39
N LYS A 104 -2.98 -9.08 -16.09
CA LYS A 104 -2.51 -7.76 -16.56
C LYS A 104 -2.67 -6.71 -15.48
N PRO A 105 -1.76 -5.71 -15.45
CA PRO A 105 -1.93 -4.52 -14.63
C PRO A 105 -3.21 -3.76 -15.00
N ASN A 106 -3.74 -3.02 -14.04
CA ASN A 106 -4.81 -2.05 -14.24
C ASN A 106 -4.32 -0.64 -13.89
N THR A 107 -4.99 0.36 -14.44
CA THR A 107 -4.73 1.77 -14.12
C THR A 107 -5.87 2.30 -13.26
N ASN A 108 -5.51 2.86 -12.10
CA ASN A 108 -6.48 3.44 -11.18
C ASN A 108 -6.85 4.90 -11.59
N VAL A 109 -7.74 5.51 -10.81
CA VAL A 109 -8.24 6.89 -11.05
C VAL A 109 -7.18 7.97 -10.93
N LEU A 110 -6.02 7.66 -10.32
CA LEU A 110 -4.86 8.54 -10.22
C LEU A 110 -3.88 8.35 -11.39
N GLY A 111 -4.20 7.53 -12.38
CA GLY A 111 -3.31 7.21 -13.50
C GLY A 111 -2.16 6.27 -13.12
N GLN A 112 -2.18 5.70 -11.94
CA GLN A 112 -1.15 4.76 -11.48
C GLN A 112 -1.44 3.38 -12.05
N THR A 113 -0.45 2.74 -12.66
CA THR A 113 -0.55 1.37 -13.18
C THR A 113 -0.07 0.39 -12.12
N LEU A 114 -0.93 -0.54 -11.71
CA LEU A 114 -0.66 -1.42 -10.57
C LEU A 114 -1.10 -2.86 -10.81
N LEU A 115 -0.45 -3.81 -10.11
CA LEU A 115 -0.79 -5.22 -10.12
C LEU A 115 -0.59 -5.84 -8.73
N TYR A 116 -1.64 -6.43 -8.18
CA TYR A 116 -1.60 -7.14 -6.92
C TYR A 116 -0.92 -8.50 -7.08
N PHE A 117 -0.12 -8.88 -6.09
CA PHE A 117 0.37 -10.25 -5.96
C PHE A 117 -0.77 -11.20 -5.56
N ASP A 118 -0.67 -12.44 -5.98
CA ASP A 118 -1.37 -13.55 -5.34
C ASP A 118 -0.78 -13.76 -3.93
N SER A 119 -1.60 -13.52 -2.91
CA SER A 119 -1.17 -13.56 -1.51
C SER A 119 -0.64 -14.93 -1.06
N THR A 120 -0.95 -16.00 -1.79
CA THR A 120 -0.38 -17.33 -1.53
C THR A 120 1.13 -17.38 -1.78
N THR A 121 1.66 -16.48 -2.62
CA THR A 121 3.09 -16.37 -2.93
C THR A 121 3.82 -15.30 -2.11
N THR A 122 3.10 -14.55 -1.28
CA THR A 122 3.62 -13.47 -0.43
C THR A 122 3.41 -13.73 1.07
N ASN A 123 3.37 -15.00 1.48
CA ASN A 123 3.13 -15.40 2.89
C ASN A 123 1.85 -14.80 3.49
N GLY A 124 0.81 -14.61 2.67
CA GLY A 124 -0.47 -14.03 3.09
C GLY A 124 -0.45 -12.50 3.21
N VAL A 125 0.65 -11.83 2.94
CA VAL A 125 0.71 -10.37 2.93
C VAL A 125 0.05 -9.81 1.67
N LYS A 126 -0.92 -8.94 1.83
CA LYS A 126 -1.55 -8.26 0.71
C LYS A 126 -0.66 -7.10 0.27
N MET A 127 -0.16 -7.16 -0.95
CA MET A 127 0.72 -6.15 -1.53
C MET A 127 0.54 -6.04 -3.03
N HIS A 128 0.98 -4.93 -3.60
CA HIS A 128 1.04 -4.72 -5.04
C HIS A 128 2.29 -3.95 -5.46
N ILE A 129 2.63 -4.04 -6.73
CA ILE A 129 3.59 -3.16 -7.38
C ILE A 129 2.84 -2.06 -8.11
N THR A 130 3.44 -0.86 -8.19
CA THR A 130 2.84 0.31 -8.83
C THR A 130 3.89 1.09 -9.61
N GLN A 131 3.57 1.41 -10.86
CA GLN A 131 4.29 2.41 -11.64
C GLN A 131 3.52 3.73 -11.59
N LEU A 132 4.19 4.80 -11.17
CA LEU A 132 3.59 6.13 -11.06
C LEU A 132 3.47 6.79 -12.44
N PRO A 133 2.45 7.65 -12.69
CA PRO A 133 2.18 8.25 -13.99
C PRO A 133 3.09 9.43 -14.36
N GLY A 134 4.11 9.76 -13.57
CA GLY A 134 4.98 10.91 -13.76
C GLY A 134 5.22 11.69 -12.47
N GLU A 135 5.51 12.99 -12.57
CA GLU A 135 5.85 13.83 -11.41
C GLU A 135 4.73 13.87 -10.36
N PRO A 136 5.09 13.79 -9.07
CA PRO A 136 4.12 13.85 -7.97
C PRO A 136 3.37 15.19 -7.96
N VAL A 137 2.10 15.14 -7.56
CA VAL A 137 1.35 16.38 -7.25
C VAL A 137 1.99 17.04 -6.02
N GLU A 138 2.18 18.37 -6.07
CA GLU A 138 2.72 19.12 -4.94
C GLU A 138 1.88 18.89 -3.67
N ASP A 139 2.59 18.63 -2.58
CA ASP A 139 1.98 18.49 -1.26
C ASP A 139 1.88 19.86 -0.57
N ASN A 140 0.68 20.22 -0.15
CA ASN A 140 0.40 21.47 0.57
C ASN A 140 -0.01 21.21 2.04
N SER A 141 0.24 20.01 2.59
CA SER A 141 -0.15 19.68 3.96
C SER A 141 0.61 20.50 5.02
N GLY A 142 1.74 21.10 4.65
CA GLY A 142 2.61 21.83 5.57
C GLY A 142 3.40 20.93 6.53
N LEU A 143 3.30 19.60 6.39
CA LEU A 143 4.08 18.63 7.15
C LEU A 143 5.31 18.20 6.38
N GLU A 144 6.47 18.23 7.04
CA GLU A 144 7.74 17.73 6.47
C GLU A 144 7.86 16.20 6.64
N ILE A 145 6.91 15.44 6.04
CA ILE A 145 6.99 13.97 6.00
C ILE A 145 7.69 13.57 4.71
N GLU A 146 8.90 13.04 4.83
CA GLU A 146 9.74 12.72 3.67
C GLU A 146 9.32 11.42 2.98
N ARG A 147 8.97 10.38 3.74
CA ARG A 147 8.65 9.06 3.19
C ARG A 147 8.07 8.10 4.22
N ILE A 148 7.46 7.03 3.74
CA ILE A 148 7.19 5.84 4.54
C ILE A 148 8.49 5.03 4.64
N VAL A 149 9.01 4.85 5.85
CA VAL A 149 10.30 4.18 6.09
C VAL A 149 10.15 2.66 6.06
N HIS A 150 9.12 2.14 6.70
CA HIS A 150 8.91 0.69 6.81
C HIS A 150 7.44 0.31 7.01
N ALA A 151 7.14 -0.94 6.69
CA ALA A 151 5.92 -1.63 7.10
C ALA A 151 6.28 -2.71 8.11
N GLY A 152 5.66 -2.69 9.28
CA GLY A 152 5.86 -3.70 10.31
C GLY A 152 4.89 -4.87 10.16
N TYR A 153 5.40 -6.10 10.18
CA TYR A 153 4.61 -7.32 10.08
C TYR A 153 4.79 -8.20 11.30
N ARG A 154 3.69 -8.73 11.81
CA ARG A 154 3.73 -9.81 12.80
C ARG A 154 3.83 -11.16 12.06
N VAL A 155 4.85 -11.93 12.38
CA VAL A 155 5.11 -13.23 11.76
C VAL A 155 5.10 -14.34 12.82
N LYS A 156 4.82 -15.56 12.42
CA LYS A 156 4.85 -16.74 13.32
C LYS A 156 6.28 -17.21 13.57
N ASP A 157 7.11 -17.17 12.54
CA ASP A 157 8.50 -17.57 12.55
C ASP A 157 9.36 -16.45 11.94
N LEU A 158 10.21 -15.84 12.75
CA LEU A 158 11.04 -14.71 12.33
C LEU A 158 12.16 -15.14 11.39
N GLU A 159 12.78 -16.30 11.63
CA GLU A 159 13.90 -16.79 10.81
C GLU A 159 13.41 -17.16 9.41
N GLU A 160 12.25 -17.84 9.32
CA GLU A 160 11.61 -18.15 8.05
C GLU A 160 11.22 -16.88 7.30
N ALA A 161 10.66 -15.88 7.98
CA ALA A 161 10.29 -14.62 7.35
C ALA A 161 11.52 -13.85 6.83
N ILE A 162 12.60 -13.75 7.62
CA ILE A 162 13.85 -13.12 7.19
C ILE A 162 14.40 -13.81 5.94
N LYS A 163 14.51 -15.16 6.00
CA LYS A 163 14.99 -15.94 4.86
C LYS A 163 14.14 -15.69 3.61
N TRP A 164 12.82 -15.65 3.76
CA TRP A 164 11.90 -15.41 2.65
C TRP A 164 12.13 -14.02 2.01
N TYR A 165 12.29 -12.94 2.81
CA TYR A 165 12.56 -11.60 2.28
C TYR A 165 13.94 -11.53 1.59
N VAL A 166 14.97 -12.16 2.14
CA VAL A 166 16.29 -12.23 1.52
C VAL A 166 16.22 -12.96 0.18
N ASP A 167 15.64 -14.16 0.16
CA ASP A 167 15.62 -15.01 -1.05
C ASP A 167 14.74 -14.45 -2.17
N LYS A 168 13.62 -13.80 -1.82
CA LYS A 168 12.59 -13.40 -2.79
C LYS A 168 12.72 -11.95 -3.27
N PHE A 169 13.16 -11.06 -2.40
CA PHE A 169 13.21 -9.62 -2.67
C PHE A 169 14.64 -9.06 -2.72
N ASP A 170 15.68 -9.89 -2.62
CA ASP A 170 17.05 -9.45 -2.41
C ASP A 170 17.16 -8.52 -1.18
N GLY A 171 16.40 -8.83 -0.14
CA GLY A 171 16.37 -8.06 1.09
C GLY A 171 17.69 -8.21 1.84
N GLU A 172 18.15 -7.12 2.44
CA GLU A 172 19.28 -7.13 3.37
C GLU A 172 18.75 -7.21 4.81
N HIS A 173 19.26 -8.17 5.58
CA HIS A 173 18.95 -8.24 7.02
C HIS A 173 19.85 -7.25 7.78
N LEU A 174 19.29 -6.11 8.16
CA LEU A 174 20.02 -5.02 8.80
C LEU A 174 20.38 -5.25 10.27
N GLY A 175 19.86 -6.30 10.89
CA GLY A 175 20.13 -6.67 12.27
C GLY A 175 18.85 -7.01 13.04
N GLY A 176 19.00 -7.39 14.29
CA GLY A 176 17.92 -7.97 15.08
C GLY A 176 17.80 -9.47 14.84
N GLY A 177 17.08 -10.13 15.65
CA GLY A 177 16.84 -11.57 15.59
C GLY A 177 16.13 -12.01 16.87
N PRO A 178 15.69 -13.27 16.97
CA PRO A 178 15.16 -13.77 18.22
C PRO A 178 16.20 -13.58 19.30
N SER A 179 15.84 -12.85 20.36
CA SER A 179 16.67 -12.84 21.56
C SER A 179 16.79 -14.30 22.01
N ARG A 180 18.00 -14.84 21.90
CA ARG A 180 18.29 -16.15 22.50
C ARG A 180 18.19 -15.99 24.00
N SER A 181 17.01 -16.35 24.54
CA SER A 181 16.82 -16.52 25.99
C SER A 181 17.57 -17.73 26.49
#